data_764ab57be2b79f891ca5a27dbcc38dfd
#
_entry.id   764ab57be2b79f891ca5a27dbcc38dfd
#
_cell.length_a   1.000
_cell.length_b   1.000
_cell.length_c   1.000
_cell.angle_alpha   90.00
_cell.angle_beta   90.00
_cell.angle_gamma   90.00
#
_symmetry.space_group_name_H-M   'P 1'
#
loop_
_entity.id
_entity.type
_entity.pdbx_description
1 polymer ?
#
loop_
_entity_poly.entity_id
_entity_poly.type
_entity_poly.pdbx_seq_one_letter_code
_entity_poly.pdbx_strand_id
1 'polypeptide(L)'
;MSTERIADQTTFAYWVPNVSGGLVTSDIEQRTSWDYEYNVELARTAENNGFEYALSQVRYEASYGAEFQHESTSFSLALLLATERLKVIAAVHPGLWQPAVLAKLGATADQLSGGRFAVNVVSGWFKDEFTHMGEPWLEHDERYRRSAEFLQVLRKIWTEDEVDFRGDFYRIHDFTLKPKPANTPERPNPELFQGGNSTAAIANGGRYADWYFSNGKDYDGITAQIDELREVARAHDREVKIGLNGFIIARDTEKEARDTLREIVEKANKPAVEGFRSAVRQAGSSTGDKKGMWADSTFEDLVQYNDGFKTQLIGTPEQIAHRIVEYRRRGVDLILAGFLHFQEEVEYFGRNVLPIVRELEAQEAREPVGV
;
A
#
# COMPACT_ATOMS: atom_id res chain seq x y z
N MET A 1 26.12 -19.52 -8.60
CA MET A 1 25.73 -20.05 -7.30
C MET A 1 24.28 -19.63 -7.12
N SER A 2 23.34 -20.59 -7.17
CA SER A 2 21.92 -20.38 -6.95
C SER A 2 21.74 -19.88 -5.51
N THR A 3 21.33 -18.64 -5.33
CA THR A 3 20.75 -18.22 -4.06
C THR A 3 19.41 -18.91 -3.97
N GLU A 4 19.39 -20.06 -3.28
CA GLU A 4 18.14 -20.62 -2.77
C GLU A 4 17.41 -19.48 -2.08
N ARG A 5 16.23 -19.10 -2.58
CA ARG A 5 15.28 -18.26 -1.85
C ARG A 5 15.09 -18.94 -0.50
N ILE A 6 15.65 -18.33 0.54
CA ILE A 6 15.26 -18.65 1.91
C ILE A 6 13.76 -18.51 1.93
N ALA A 7 13.04 -19.59 2.25
CA ALA A 7 11.59 -19.66 2.19
C ALA A 7 11.00 -18.38 2.79
N ASP A 8 10.43 -17.61 1.92
CA ASP A 8 9.45 -16.57 2.13
C ASP A 8 9.51 -15.79 3.45
N GLN A 9 10.47 -14.87 3.55
CA GLN A 9 10.49 -13.89 4.64
C GLN A 9 9.42 -12.81 4.42
N THR A 10 8.83 -12.33 5.51
CA THR A 10 7.91 -11.19 5.46
C THR A 10 8.63 -9.95 4.95
N THR A 11 8.11 -9.33 3.91
CA THR A 11 8.58 -8.05 3.38
C THR A 11 8.00 -6.89 4.20
N PHE A 12 8.76 -5.82 4.39
CA PHE A 12 8.29 -4.64 5.09
C PHE A 12 8.26 -3.42 4.18
N ALA A 13 7.13 -2.73 4.22
CA ALA A 13 6.94 -1.42 3.61
C ALA A 13 6.53 -0.40 4.68
N TYR A 14 6.75 0.88 4.42
CA TYR A 14 6.20 1.93 5.27
C TYR A 14 5.40 2.94 4.45
N TRP A 15 4.42 3.58 5.09
CA TRP A 15 3.70 4.70 4.53
C TRP A 15 4.58 5.94 4.53
N VAL A 16 4.84 6.52 3.35
CA VAL A 16 5.55 7.79 3.24
C VAL A 16 4.64 8.91 3.75
N PRO A 17 5.08 9.68 4.76
CA PRO A 17 4.32 10.84 5.22
C PRO A 17 4.51 12.05 4.27
N ASN A 18 4.12 11.88 2.99
CA ASN A 18 4.09 12.97 2.00
C ASN A 18 2.85 13.86 2.16
N VAL A 19 2.21 13.80 3.31
CA VAL A 19 1.00 14.52 3.71
C VAL A 19 1.18 15.09 5.10
N SER A 20 0.66 16.29 5.36
CA SER A 20 0.65 16.88 6.69
C SER A 20 -0.33 16.15 7.62
N GLY A 21 -0.12 16.23 8.94
CA GLY A 21 -1.02 15.64 9.95
C GLY A 21 -0.75 14.18 10.29
N GLY A 22 0.30 13.56 9.73
CA GLY A 22 0.68 12.17 10.04
C GLY A 22 -0.30 11.13 9.51
N LEU A 23 -0.34 9.94 10.15
CA LEU A 23 -1.19 8.82 9.71
C LEU A 23 -2.38 8.52 10.65
N VAL A 24 -2.55 9.26 11.72
CA VAL A 24 -3.73 9.18 12.56
C VAL A 24 -4.45 10.52 12.61
N THR A 25 -5.76 10.48 12.50
CA THR A 25 -6.64 11.65 12.58
C THR A 25 -6.87 12.00 14.05
N SER A 26 -5.82 12.50 14.71
CA SER A 26 -5.77 12.76 16.15
C SER A 26 -4.96 14.02 16.43
N ASP A 27 -5.34 14.73 17.47
CA ASP A 27 -4.61 15.91 17.99
C ASP A 27 -3.44 15.50 18.92
N ILE A 28 -3.11 14.21 18.97
CA ILE A 28 -1.88 13.74 19.63
C ILE A 28 -0.66 14.27 18.88
N GLU A 29 0.42 14.54 19.62
CA GLU A 29 1.68 14.89 18.96
C GLU A 29 2.13 13.76 18.02
N GLN A 30 2.37 14.11 16.76
CA GLN A 30 2.94 13.21 15.76
C GLN A 30 4.24 13.87 15.27
N ARG A 31 5.39 13.38 15.70
CA ARG A 31 6.69 13.89 15.26
C ARG A 31 7.02 13.39 13.86
N THR A 32 6.21 13.85 12.90
CA THR A 32 6.34 13.58 11.46
C THR A 32 6.25 14.89 10.69
N SER A 33 6.94 14.96 9.58
CA SER A 33 6.84 16.09 8.65
C SER A 33 6.60 15.61 7.23
N TRP A 34 5.87 16.41 6.46
CA TRP A 34 5.57 16.16 5.06
C TRP A 34 6.64 16.72 4.11
N ASP A 35 7.62 17.48 4.62
CA ASP A 35 8.68 18.07 3.81
C ASP A 35 9.64 17.02 3.21
N TYR A 36 10.38 17.45 2.20
CA TYR A 36 11.29 16.59 1.45
C TYR A 36 12.47 16.11 2.31
N GLU A 37 13.08 17.00 3.08
CA GLU A 37 14.27 16.71 3.87
C GLU A 37 13.99 15.63 4.91
N TYR A 38 12.88 15.76 5.64
CA TYR A 38 12.42 14.75 6.59
C TYR A 38 12.19 13.39 5.93
N ASN A 39 11.50 13.38 4.79
CA ASN A 39 11.17 12.14 4.09
C ASN A 39 12.39 11.46 3.45
N VAL A 40 13.40 12.21 3.03
CA VAL A 40 14.69 11.64 2.57
C VAL A 40 15.44 10.98 3.72
N GLU A 41 15.50 11.63 4.88
CA GLU A 41 16.12 11.05 6.08
C GLU A 41 15.38 9.79 6.52
N LEU A 42 14.04 9.84 6.57
CA LEU A 42 13.20 8.69 6.90
C LEU A 42 13.39 7.53 5.90
N ALA A 43 13.45 7.81 4.60
CA ALA A 43 13.64 6.78 3.58
C ALA A 43 14.99 6.04 3.76
N ARG A 44 16.06 6.78 4.06
CA ARG A 44 17.37 6.21 4.35
C ARG A 44 17.37 5.43 5.68
N THR A 45 16.71 5.96 6.69
CA THR A 45 16.52 5.25 7.96
C THR A 45 15.77 3.93 7.74
N ALA A 46 14.67 3.94 7.02
CA ALA A 46 13.88 2.76 6.72
C ALA A 46 14.69 1.72 5.93
N GLU A 47 15.39 2.16 4.87
CA GLU A 47 16.27 1.29 4.07
C GLU A 47 17.36 0.61 4.92
N ASN A 48 17.93 1.32 5.89
CA ASN A 48 18.97 0.80 6.78
C ASN A 48 18.41 -0.05 7.95
N ASN A 49 17.11 0.02 8.19
CA ASN A 49 16.40 -0.76 9.21
C ASN A 49 15.54 -1.89 8.64
N GLY A 50 15.81 -2.33 7.41
CA GLY A 50 15.24 -3.54 6.83
C GLY A 50 13.89 -3.37 6.16
N PHE A 51 13.47 -2.14 5.86
CA PHE A 51 12.32 -1.89 5.00
C PHE A 51 12.74 -1.98 3.52
N GLU A 52 11.96 -2.72 2.74
CA GLU A 52 12.22 -2.96 1.33
C GLU A 52 11.41 -2.02 0.42
N TYR A 53 10.27 -1.53 0.91
CA TYR A 53 9.39 -0.64 0.17
C TYR A 53 8.98 0.59 0.98
N ALA A 54 8.70 1.66 0.24
CA ALA A 54 8.00 2.84 0.70
C ALA A 54 6.79 3.09 -0.19
N LEU A 55 5.64 3.48 0.36
CA LEU A 55 4.45 3.81 -0.41
C LEU A 55 4.07 5.28 -0.24
N SER A 56 4.20 6.06 -1.32
CA SER A 56 3.74 7.44 -1.37
C SER A 56 2.23 7.49 -1.59
N GLN A 57 1.52 8.17 -0.68
CA GLN A 57 0.07 8.30 -0.73
C GLN A 57 -0.37 9.17 -1.91
N VAL A 58 -1.51 8.84 -2.51
CA VAL A 58 -2.16 9.69 -3.52
C VAL A 58 -3.28 10.50 -2.90
N ARG A 59 -3.17 11.81 -3.02
CA ARG A 59 -4.19 12.84 -2.87
C ARG A 59 -3.80 14.02 -3.72
N TYR A 60 -4.72 14.59 -4.43
CA TYR A 60 -4.53 15.86 -5.14
C TYR A 60 -5.11 17.02 -4.34
N GLU A 61 -6.00 16.71 -3.42
CA GLU A 61 -6.61 17.65 -2.50
C GLU A 61 -6.50 17.14 -1.07
N ALA A 62 -5.75 17.84 -0.22
CA ALA A 62 -5.59 17.49 1.18
C ALA A 62 -6.94 17.63 1.91
N SER A 63 -7.22 16.73 2.85
CA SER A 63 -8.51 16.68 3.55
C SER A 63 -8.42 15.93 4.88
N TYR A 64 -9.46 16.06 5.70
CA TYR A 64 -9.64 15.29 6.94
C TYR A 64 -8.44 15.35 7.88
N GLY A 65 -8.05 16.57 8.27
CA GLY A 65 -6.93 16.82 9.18
C GLY A 65 -5.59 17.06 8.51
N ALA A 66 -5.50 16.92 7.18
CA ALA A 66 -4.34 17.32 6.40
C ALA A 66 -4.58 18.66 5.68
N GLU A 67 -3.52 19.48 5.57
CA GLU A 67 -3.52 20.77 4.87
C GLU A 67 -2.66 20.73 3.61
N PHE A 68 -1.57 19.96 3.63
CA PHE A 68 -0.58 19.88 2.56
C PHE A 68 -0.39 18.43 2.13
N GLN A 69 -0.25 18.21 0.82
CA GLN A 69 0.00 16.91 0.22
C GLN A 69 0.89 17.07 -1.01
N HIS A 70 1.98 16.33 -1.08
CA HIS A 70 2.77 16.23 -2.31
C HIS A 70 2.16 15.24 -3.30
N GLU A 71 2.34 15.52 -4.60
CA GLU A 71 1.99 14.59 -5.66
C GLU A 71 2.87 13.33 -5.57
N SER A 72 2.24 12.18 -5.61
CA SER A 72 2.87 10.90 -5.24
C SER A 72 3.97 10.43 -6.19
N THR A 73 3.81 10.62 -7.51
CA THR A 73 4.78 10.10 -8.50
C THR A 73 6.07 10.89 -8.52
N SER A 74 5.97 12.22 -8.47
CA SER A 74 7.13 13.13 -8.38
C SER A 74 7.88 12.97 -7.07
N PHE A 75 7.13 12.83 -5.97
CA PHE A 75 7.72 12.61 -4.65
C PHE A 75 8.40 11.24 -4.55
N SER A 76 7.79 10.19 -5.12
CA SER A 76 8.40 8.86 -5.23
C SER A 76 9.71 8.88 -6.00
N LEU A 77 9.77 9.62 -7.13
CA LEU A 77 11.02 9.77 -7.89
C LEU A 77 12.10 10.44 -7.05
N ALA A 78 11.76 11.48 -6.28
CA ALA A 78 12.71 12.15 -5.41
C ALA A 78 13.29 11.20 -4.34
N LEU A 79 12.45 10.36 -3.72
CA LEU A 79 12.91 9.35 -2.75
C LEU A 79 13.75 8.25 -3.39
N LEU A 80 13.38 7.78 -4.59
CA LEU A 80 14.18 6.81 -5.36
C LEU A 80 15.60 7.31 -5.64
N LEU A 81 15.76 8.60 -5.97
CA LEU A 81 17.06 9.20 -6.23
C LEU A 81 17.88 9.45 -4.95
N ALA A 82 17.22 9.51 -3.80
CA ALA A 82 17.85 9.74 -2.50
C ALA A 82 18.26 8.45 -1.76
N THR A 83 17.85 7.27 -2.27
CA THR A 83 18.08 5.93 -1.68
C THR A 83 18.77 5.01 -2.67
N GLU A 84 19.32 3.88 -2.19
CA GLU A 84 20.10 2.95 -3.02
C GLU A 84 19.39 1.61 -3.28
N ARG A 85 18.60 1.12 -2.32
CA ARG A 85 17.98 -0.21 -2.35
C ARG A 85 16.46 -0.17 -2.25
N LEU A 86 15.95 0.84 -1.55
CA LEU A 86 14.51 0.99 -1.27
C LEU A 86 13.71 1.09 -2.56
N LYS A 87 12.71 0.25 -2.72
CA LYS A 87 11.70 0.37 -3.77
C LYS A 87 10.63 1.36 -3.35
N VAL A 88 10.17 2.19 -4.27
CA VAL A 88 9.13 3.17 -3.96
C VAL A 88 7.91 2.95 -4.83
N ILE A 89 6.77 2.81 -4.17
CA ILE A 89 5.46 2.58 -4.77
C ILE A 89 4.75 3.94 -4.86
N ALA A 90 4.52 4.42 -6.07
CA ALA A 90 3.71 5.61 -6.31
C ALA A 90 2.23 5.23 -6.41
N ALA A 91 1.40 5.74 -5.51
CA ALA A 91 -0.05 5.56 -5.64
C ALA A 91 -0.62 6.54 -6.68
N VAL A 92 -1.53 6.05 -7.53
CA VAL A 92 -2.13 6.84 -8.62
C VAL A 92 -3.62 6.57 -8.78
N HIS A 93 -4.35 7.55 -9.28
CA HIS A 93 -5.77 7.42 -9.64
C HIS A 93 -5.97 7.30 -11.15
N PRO A 94 -6.49 6.17 -11.67
CA PRO A 94 -7.01 6.10 -13.04
C PRO A 94 -8.10 7.16 -13.26
N GLY A 95 -8.03 7.85 -14.38
CA GLY A 95 -8.89 8.99 -14.67
C GLY A 95 -8.20 10.34 -14.46
N LEU A 96 -7.38 10.49 -13.42
CA LEU A 96 -6.51 11.65 -13.24
C LEU A 96 -5.16 11.48 -13.94
N TRP A 97 -4.82 10.26 -14.36
CA TRP A 97 -3.65 9.93 -15.17
C TRP A 97 -4.05 9.29 -16.51
N GLN A 98 -3.44 9.78 -17.57
CA GLN A 98 -3.45 9.06 -18.85
C GLN A 98 -2.38 7.95 -18.79
N PRO A 99 -2.74 6.66 -19.03
CA PRO A 99 -1.84 5.55 -18.75
C PRO A 99 -0.54 5.57 -19.56
N ALA A 100 -0.52 6.02 -20.83
CA ALA A 100 0.74 6.11 -21.59
C ALA A 100 1.67 7.22 -21.06
N VAL A 101 1.12 8.30 -20.50
CA VAL A 101 1.90 9.35 -19.85
C VAL A 101 2.54 8.82 -18.57
N LEU A 102 1.75 8.11 -17.74
CA LEU A 102 2.27 7.47 -16.54
C LEU A 102 3.29 6.37 -16.88
N ALA A 103 3.04 5.58 -17.94
CA ALA A 103 3.99 4.56 -18.41
C ALA A 103 5.34 5.18 -18.78
N LYS A 104 5.34 6.36 -19.43
CA LYS A 104 6.56 7.09 -19.76
C LYS A 104 7.28 7.62 -18.54
N LEU A 105 6.58 8.21 -17.60
CA LEU A 105 7.14 8.66 -16.32
C LEU A 105 7.71 7.47 -15.54
N GLY A 106 6.95 6.38 -15.41
CA GLY A 106 7.36 5.18 -14.70
C GLY A 106 8.61 4.53 -15.30
N ALA A 107 8.70 4.45 -16.63
CA ALA A 107 9.91 3.95 -17.29
C ALA A 107 11.13 4.84 -17.00
N THR A 108 10.94 6.16 -16.95
CA THR A 108 12.02 7.08 -16.59
C THR A 108 12.45 6.89 -15.14
N ALA A 109 11.49 6.86 -14.20
CA ALA A 109 11.78 6.66 -12.77
C ALA A 109 12.46 5.31 -12.52
N ASP A 110 12.02 4.28 -13.23
CA ASP A 110 12.57 2.93 -13.13
C ASP A 110 14.02 2.83 -13.66
N GLN A 111 14.29 3.46 -14.81
CA GLN A 111 15.66 3.55 -15.35
C GLN A 111 16.60 4.32 -14.43
N LEU A 112 16.16 5.47 -13.91
CA LEU A 112 16.98 6.30 -13.03
C LEU A 112 17.26 5.63 -11.68
N SER A 113 16.36 4.77 -11.22
CA SER A 113 16.50 4.06 -9.95
C SER A 113 17.08 2.64 -10.08
N GLY A 114 17.35 2.15 -11.29
CA GLY A 114 17.82 0.79 -11.49
C GLY A 114 16.79 -0.30 -11.18
N GLY A 115 15.51 -0.06 -11.52
CA GLY A 115 14.45 -1.06 -11.39
C GLY A 115 13.72 -1.04 -10.05
N ARG A 116 13.68 0.09 -9.33
CA ARG A 116 13.08 0.20 -7.99
C ARG A 116 11.73 0.93 -7.95
N PHE A 117 11.19 1.34 -9.10
CA PHE A 117 9.89 2.00 -9.19
C PHE A 117 8.75 0.97 -9.23
N ALA A 118 7.66 1.26 -8.52
CA ALA A 118 6.43 0.49 -8.56
C ALA A 118 5.20 1.41 -8.54
N VAL A 119 4.03 0.89 -8.91
CA VAL A 119 2.78 1.66 -8.99
C VAL A 119 1.68 0.98 -8.20
N ASN A 120 0.98 1.74 -7.34
CA ASN A 120 -0.26 1.32 -6.70
C ASN A 120 -1.46 2.01 -7.36
N VAL A 121 -2.29 1.24 -8.03
CA VAL A 121 -3.49 1.74 -8.72
C VAL A 121 -4.66 1.80 -7.75
N VAL A 122 -5.08 3.02 -7.41
CA VAL A 122 -6.19 3.30 -6.49
C VAL A 122 -7.41 3.73 -7.28
N SER A 123 -8.47 2.91 -7.29
CA SER A 123 -9.66 3.13 -8.14
C SER A 123 -10.47 4.39 -7.77
N GLY A 124 -10.21 4.97 -6.60
CA GLY A 124 -10.82 6.20 -6.11
C GLY A 124 -11.88 5.96 -5.03
N TRP A 125 -11.89 6.80 -4.01
CA TRP A 125 -12.85 6.78 -2.90
C TRP A 125 -13.28 8.19 -2.48
N PHE A 126 -12.52 9.22 -2.82
CA PHE A 126 -12.81 10.63 -2.50
C PHE A 126 -13.38 11.32 -3.75
N LYS A 127 -14.70 11.45 -3.80
CA LYS A 127 -15.43 11.96 -4.95
C LYS A 127 -15.03 13.38 -5.32
N ASP A 128 -14.92 14.25 -4.32
CA ASP A 128 -14.70 15.69 -4.54
C ASP A 128 -13.37 15.96 -5.24
N GLU A 129 -12.33 15.20 -4.92
CA GLU A 129 -11.02 15.28 -5.57
C GLU A 129 -11.13 15.11 -7.10
N PHE A 130 -11.92 14.13 -7.56
CA PHE A 130 -12.14 13.91 -9.00
C PHE A 130 -12.94 15.05 -9.62
N THR A 131 -14.06 15.41 -8.99
CA THR A 131 -14.96 16.42 -9.55
C THR A 131 -14.37 17.83 -9.53
N HIS A 132 -13.58 18.20 -8.53
CA HIS A 132 -12.87 19.48 -8.48
C HIS A 132 -11.78 19.59 -9.54
N MET A 133 -11.18 18.47 -9.93
CA MET A 133 -10.21 18.40 -11.03
C MET A 133 -10.86 18.26 -12.42
N GLY A 134 -12.19 18.27 -12.50
CA GLY A 134 -12.94 18.20 -13.75
C GLY A 134 -13.14 16.78 -14.30
N GLU A 135 -12.80 15.75 -13.53
CA GLU A 135 -13.00 14.36 -13.91
C GLU A 135 -14.38 13.86 -13.44
N PRO A 136 -15.17 13.22 -14.31
CA PRO A 136 -16.46 12.65 -13.90
C PRO A 136 -16.28 11.58 -12.82
N TRP A 137 -17.14 11.63 -11.79
CA TRP A 137 -17.21 10.57 -10.81
C TRP A 137 -17.99 9.38 -11.38
N LEU A 138 -17.29 8.27 -11.59
CA LEU A 138 -17.88 7.03 -12.07
C LEU A 138 -18.51 6.23 -10.91
N GLU A 139 -19.51 5.41 -11.21
CA GLU A 139 -20.03 4.41 -10.29
C GLU A 139 -18.92 3.42 -9.86
N HIS A 140 -19.13 2.77 -8.73
CA HIS A 140 -18.09 1.93 -8.08
C HIS A 140 -17.48 0.91 -9.05
N ASP A 141 -18.29 0.09 -9.69
CA ASP A 141 -17.80 -0.99 -10.56
C ASP A 141 -17.16 -0.46 -11.84
N GLU A 142 -17.64 0.68 -12.35
CA GLU A 142 -17.03 1.37 -13.50
C GLU A 142 -15.62 1.89 -13.17
N ARG A 143 -15.38 2.35 -11.92
CA ARG A 143 -14.03 2.73 -11.49
C ARG A 143 -13.07 1.54 -11.53
N TYR A 144 -13.52 0.35 -11.13
CA TYR A 144 -12.69 -0.87 -11.22
C TYR A 144 -12.53 -1.36 -12.66
N ARG A 145 -13.53 -1.22 -13.53
CA ARG A 145 -13.38 -1.49 -14.97
C ARG A 145 -12.32 -0.57 -15.57
N ARG A 146 -12.34 0.72 -15.26
CA ARG A 146 -11.32 1.67 -15.68
C ARG A 146 -9.93 1.29 -15.15
N SER A 147 -9.82 0.89 -13.90
CA SER A 147 -8.56 0.41 -13.32
C SER A 147 -8.04 -0.85 -14.00
N ALA A 148 -8.92 -1.77 -14.40
CA ALA A 148 -8.55 -2.96 -15.14
C ALA A 148 -7.89 -2.63 -16.48
N GLU A 149 -8.49 -1.73 -17.26
CA GLU A 149 -7.89 -1.27 -18.51
C GLU A 149 -6.57 -0.53 -18.27
N PHE A 150 -6.51 0.29 -17.23
CA PHE A 150 -5.31 1.04 -16.85
C PHE A 150 -4.12 0.11 -16.57
N LEU A 151 -4.32 -0.93 -15.74
CA LEU A 151 -3.30 -1.93 -15.42
C LEU A 151 -2.83 -2.68 -16.68
N GLN A 152 -3.77 -3.08 -17.55
CA GLN A 152 -3.46 -3.77 -18.80
C GLN A 152 -2.64 -2.88 -19.74
N VAL A 153 -3.04 -1.62 -19.89
CA VAL A 153 -2.33 -0.65 -20.76
C VAL A 153 -0.92 -0.39 -20.25
N LEU A 154 -0.74 -0.17 -18.93
CA LEU A 154 0.59 0.00 -18.35
C LEU A 154 1.49 -1.21 -18.67
N ARG A 155 1.02 -2.41 -18.37
CA ARG A 155 1.79 -3.64 -18.59
C ARG A 155 2.18 -3.79 -20.06
N LYS A 156 1.21 -3.65 -20.99
CA LYS A 156 1.48 -3.73 -22.43
C LYS A 156 2.53 -2.72 -22.88
N ILE A 157 2.38 -1.45 -22.53
CA ILE A 157 3.32 -0.39 -22.94
C ILE A 157 4.74 -0.66 -22.41
N TRP A 158 4.87 -1.22 -21.21
CA TRP A 158 6.17 -1.52 -20.63
C TRP A 158 6.84 -2.76 -21.23
N THR A 159 6.06 -3.71 -21.75
CA THR A 159 6.60 -5.01 -22.22
C THR A 159 6.56 -5.22 -23.72
N GLU A 160 5.63 -4.56 -24.44
CA GLU A 160 5.40 -4.78 -25.86
C GLU A 160 5.79 -3.53 -26.68
N ASP A 161 6.14 -3.70 -27.96
CA ASP A 161 6.28 -2.63 -28.95
C ASP A 161 5.03 -2.58 -29.84
N GLU A 162 4.81 -1.45 -30.54
CA GLU A 162 3.69 -1.23 -31.44
C GLU A 162 2.33 -1.55 -30.76
N VAL A 163 2.16 -1.05 -29.52
CA VAL A 163 1.00 -1.35 -28.71
C VAL A 163 -0.26 -0.73 -29.30
N ASP A 164 -1.22 -1.59 -29.63
CA ASP A 164 -2.61 -1.22 -29.89
C ASP A 164 -3.47 -1.70 -28.70
N PHE A 165 -4.29 -0.79 -28.17
CA PHE A 165 -5.28 -1.10 -27.14
C PHE A 165 -6.56 -0.31 -27.40
N ARG A 166 -7.70 -0.98 -27.37
CA ARG A 166 -9.01 -0.35 -27.56
C ARG A 166 -9.98 -0.87 -26.49
N GLY A 167 -10.14 -0.08 -25.45
CA GLY A 167 -11.09 -0.31 -24.37
C GLY A 167 -12.22 0.71 -24.36
N ASP A 168 -13.01 0.66 -23.31
CA ASP A 168 -14.10 1.60 -23.07
C ASP A 168 -13.55 2.96 -22.56
N PHE A 169 -12.47 2.93 -21.78
CA PHE A 169 -11.87 4.10 -21.13
C PHE A 169 -10.62 4.59 -21.83
N TYR A 170 -9.79 3.69 -22.38
CA TYR A 170 -8.51 4.04 -22.97
C TYR A 170 -8.35 3.52 -24.39
N ARG A 171 -7.65 4.32 -25.20
CA ARG A 171 -7.30 3.95 -26.57
C ARG A 171 -5.85 4.30 -26.81
N ILE A 172 -5.06 3.30 -27.22
CA ILE A 172 -3.66 3.44 -27.61
C ILE A 172 -3.56 2.94 -29.05
N HIS A 173 -2.74 3.58 -29.84
CA HIS A 173 -2.57 3.20 -31.24
C HIS A 173 -1.10 3.30 -31.64
N ASP A 174 -0.56 2.19 -32.12
CA ASP A 174 0.81 2.07 -32.65
C ASP A 174 1.87 2.72 -31.76
N PHE A 175 1.75 2.48 -30.43
CA PHE A 175 2.61 3.16 -29.45
C PHE A 175 3.78 2.28 -29.01
N THR A 176 5.01 2.74 -29.27
CA THR A 176 6.24 2.13 -28.77
C THR A 176 6.93 3.05 -27.77
N LEU A 177 7.01 2.60 -26.52
CA LEU A 177 7.72 3.30 -25.44
C LEU A 177 9.23 3.03 -25.52
N LYS A 178 10.04 4.11 -25.56
CA LYS A 178 11.51 4.04 -25.43
C LYS A 178 12.03 5.20 -24.56
N PRO A 179 12.93 4.92 -23.56
CA PRO A 179 13.34 3.58 -23.15
C PRO A 179 12.19 2.80 -22.49
N LYS A 180 12.28 1.49 -22.50
CA LYS A 180 11.48 0.62 -21.64
C LYS A 180 11.96 0.79 -20.19
N PRO A 181 11.19 0.37 -19.15
CA PRO A 181 11.71 0.20 -17.80
C PRO A 181 12.98 -0.68 -17.75
N ALA A 182 13.68 -0.71 -16.64
CA ALA A 182 14.81 -1.59 -16.40
C ALA A 182 14.34 -3.04 -16.16
N ASN A 183 13.74 -3.64 -17.21
CA ASN A 183 13.11 -4.96 -17.14
C ASN A 183 14.17 -6.07 -17.12
N THR A 184 13.90 -7.14 -16.37
CA THR A 184 14.63 -8.41 -16.37
C THR A 184 13.66 -9.55 -16.60
N PRO A 185 14.12 -10.79 -16.89
CA PRO A 185 13.23 -11.95 -16.99
C PRO A 185 12.39 -12.17 -15.73
N GLU A 186 12.95 -11.90 -14.54
CA GLU A 186 12.29 -12.05 -13.23
C GLU A 186 11.38 -10.86 -12.90
N ARG A 187 11.63 -9.72 -13.52
CA ARG A 187 10.86 -8.48 -13.36
C ARG A 187 10.56 -7.87 -14.74
N PRO A 188 9.56 -8.40 -15.45
CA PRO A 188 9.27 -7.98 -16.83
C PRO A 188 8.69 -6.57 -16.94
N ASN A 189 8.20 -6.01 -15.84
CA ASN A 189 7.68 -4.63 -15.73
C ASN A 189 7.82 -4.11 -14.29
N PRO A 190 7.69 -2.79 -14.05
CA PRO A 190 7.47 -2.24 -12.72
C PRO A 190 6.31 -2.95 -12.03
N GLU A 191 6.47 -3.29 -10.75
CA GLU A 191 5.45 -4.03 -9.99
C GLU A 191 4.15 -3.22 -9.90
N LEU A 192 3.03 -3.87 -10.11
CA LEU A 192 1.70 -3.29 -10.08
C LEU A 192 0.95 -3.75 -8.83
N PHE A 193 0.64 -2.79 -7.98
CA PHE A 193 -0.14 -2.97 -6.76
C PHE A 193 -1.57 -2.48 -6.98
N GLN A 194 -2.52 -3.10 -6.31
CA GLN A 194 -3.90 -2.64 -6.19
C GLN A 194 -4.49 -3.14 -4.89
N GLY A 195 -5.46 -2.44 -4.34
CA GLY A 195 -6.16 -2.87 -3.13
C GLY A 195 -7.66 -2.62 -3.17
N GLY A 196 -8.33 -3.06 -2.14
CA GLY A 196 -9.76 -2.88 -1.91
C GLY A 196 -10.37 -4.02 -1.10
N ASN A 197 -11.69 -3.95 -0.86
CA ASN A 197 -12.42 -5.00 -0.13
C ASN A 197 -13.65 -5.51 -0.88
N SER A 198 -14.06 -4.83 -1.96
CA SER A 198 -15.24 -5.24 -2.73
C SER A 198 -14.93 -6.41 -3.66
N THR A 199 -15.97 -7.15 -4.07
CA THR A 199 -15.87 -8.21 -5.08
C THR A 199 -15.22 -7.70 -6.37
N ALA A 200 -15.55 -6.48 -6.82
CA ALA A 200 -14.93 -5.86 -7.99
C ALA A 200 -13.43 -5.61 -7.79
N ALA A 201 -13.02 -5.18 -6.59
CA ALA A 201 -11.61 -4.99 -6.25
C ALA A 201 -10.84 -6.32 -6.28
N ILE A 202 -11.37 -7.35 -5.65
CA ILE A 202 -10.77 -8.69 -5.59
C ILE A 202 -10.67 -9.29 -7.00
N ALA A 203 -11.75 -9.21 -7.79
CA ALA A 203 -11.75 -9.69 -9.17
C ALA A 203 -10.69 -8.98 -10.03
N ASN A 204 -10.54 -7.67 -9.87
CA ASN A 204 -9.57 -6.89 -10.61
C ASN A 204 -8.12 -7.17 -10.16
N GLY A 205 -7.89 -7.20 -8.84
CA GLY A 205 -6.59 -7.50 -8.27
C GLY A 205 -6.07 -8.88 -8.64
N GLY A 206 -6.90 -9.92 -8.50
CA GLY A 206 -6.54 -11.29 -8.87
C GLY A 206 -6.20 -11.47 -10.36
N ARG A 207 -6.83 -10.66 -11.22
CA ARG A 207 -6.61 -10.73 -12.67
C ARG A 207 -5.38 -9.95 -13.15
N TYR A 208 -5.09 -8.79 -12.56
CA TYR A 208 -4.19 -7.82 -13.19
C TYR A 208 -3.05 -7.33 -12.30
N ALA A 209 -3.18 -7.41 -10.97
CA ALA A 209 -2.14 -6.94 -10.04
C ALA A 209 -1.04 -8.00 -9.80
N ASP A 210 0.16 -7.55 -9.44
CA ASP A 210 1.23 -8.42 -8.95
C ASP A 210 1.18 -8.51 -7.41
N TRP A 211 0.68 -7.44 -6.78
CA TRP A 211 0.46 -7.31 -5.36
C TRP A 211 -0.94 -6.79 -5.04
N TYR A 212 -1.54 -7.33 -4.01
CA TYR A 212 -2.84 -6.86 -3.52
C TYR A 212 -2.72 -6.31 -2.10
N PHE A 213 -3.04 -5.03 -1.91
CA PHE A 213 -3.09 -4.42 -0.59
C PHE A 213 -4.47 -4.59 0.07
N SER A 214 -4.47 -5.17 1.27
CA SER A 214 -5.61 -5.19 2.18
C SER A 214 -5.48 -4.07 3.23
N ASN A 215 -6.62 -3.46 3.59
CA ASN A 215 -6.69 -2.71 4.84
C ASN A 215 -6.42 -3.63 6.04
N GLY A 216 -6.13 -3.03 7.19
CA GLY A 216 -5.94 -3.77 8.42
C GLY A 216 -7.14 -4.69 8.73
N LYS A 217 -6.87 -5.92 9.07
CA LYS A 217 -7.83 -6.96 9.42
C LYS A 217 -7.27 -7.83 10.52
N ASP A 218 -8.16 -8.49 11.26
CA ASP A 218 -7.80 -9.61 12.11
C ASP A 218 -7.43 -10.86 11.27
N TYR A 219 -7.03 -11.92 11.94
CA TYR A 219 -6.58 -13.15 11.29
C TYR A 219 -7.64 -13.81 10.42
N ASP A 220 -8.88 -13.85 10.87
CA ASP A 220 -9.96 -14.52 10.14
C ASP A 220 -10.37 -13.68 8.92
N GLY A 221 -10.46 -12.36 9.09
CA GLY A 221 -10.81 -11.44 8.01
C GLY A 221 -9.77 -11.41 6.89
N ILE A 222 -8.47 -11.45 7.22
CA ILE A 222 -7.43 -11.51 6.18
C ILE A 222 -7.39 -12.87 5.49
N THR A 223 -7.56 -13.97 6.23
CA THR A 223 -7.59 -15.31 5.64
C THR A 223 -8.70 -15.44 4.62
N ALA A 224 -9.92 -15.02 4.98
CA ALA A 224 -11.07 -15.06 4.06
C ALA A 224 -10.80 -14.23 2.78
N GLN A 225 -10.22 -13.04 2.91
CA GLN A 225 -9.92 -12.19 1.75
C GLN A 225 -8.82 -12.81 0.86
N ILE A 226 -7.80 -13.41 1.45
CA ILE A 226 -6.74 -14.10 0.71
C ILE A 226 -7.29 -15.29 -0.08
N ASP A 227 -8.18 -16.07 0.52
CA ASP A 227 -8.81 -17.21 -0.14
C ASP A 227 -9.64 -16.78 -1.36
N GLU A 228 -10.49 -15.75 -1.22
CA GLU A 228 -11.26 -15.18 -2.34
C GLU A 228 -10.33 -14.68 -3.46
N LEU A 229 -9.26 -13.95 -3.11
CA LEU A 229 -8.31 -13.41 -4.09
C LEU A 229 -7.54 -14.51 -4.83
N ARG A 230 -7.08 -15.52 -4.10
CA ARG A 230 -6.33 -16.66 -4.66
C ARG A 230 -7.21 -17.52 -5.56
N GLU A 231 -8.50 -17.64 -5.28
CA GLU A 231 -9.45 -18.31 -6.17
C GLU A 231 -9.53 -17.59 -7.51
N VAL A 232 -9.69 -16.26 -7.51
CA VAL A 232 -9.70 -15.45 -8.74
C VAL A 232 -8.36 -15.55 -9.47
N ALA A 233 -7.25 -15.43 -8.78
CA ALA A 233 -5.91 -15.46 -9.40
C ALA A 233 -5.66 -16.82 -10.09
N ARG A 234 -5.96 -17.93 -9.41
CA ARG A 234 -5.84 -19.30 -9.97
C ARG A 234 -6.70 -19.52 -11.19
N ALA A 235 -7.93 -18.96 -11.22
CA ALA A 235 -8.81 -19.03 -12.40
C ALA A 235 -8.23 -18.30 -13.63
N HIS A 236 -7.17 -17.52 -13.46
CA HIS A 236 -6.47 -16.78 -14.52
C HIS A 236 -4.98 -17.16 -14.64
N ASP A 237 -4.59 -18.33 -14.12
CA ASP A 237 -3.20 -18.82 -14.13
C ASP A 237 -2.20 -17.81 -13.55
N ARG A 238 -2.59 -17.13 -12.46
CA ARG A 238 -1.78 -16.11 -11.80
C ARG A 238 -1.55 -16.42 -10.31
N GLU A 239 -0.44 -15.89 -9.83
CA GLU A 239 -0.16 -15.72 -8.41
C GLU A 239 -0.16 -14.24 -8.08
N VAL A 240 -0.72 -13.86 -6.94
CA VAL A 240 -0.77 -12.50 -6.43
C VAL A 240 -0.24 -12.49 -5.00
N LYS A 241 0.72 -11.61 -4.73
CA LYS A 241 1.27 -11.42 -3.39
C LYS A 241 0.37 -10.49 -2.57
N ILE A 242 0.37 -10.68 -1.26
CA ILE A 242 -0.54 -10.01 -0.33
C ILE A 242 0.20 -9.05 0.57
N GLY A 243 -0.17 -7.76 0.51
CA GLY A 243 0.24 -6.75 1.46
C GLY A 243 -0.90 -6.43 2.44
N LEU A 244 -0.59 -6.36 3.72
CA LEU A 244 -1.53 -6.00 4.79
C LEU A 244 -1.11 -4.67 5.42
N ASN A 245 -2.04 -3.70 5.47
CA ASN A 245 -1.82 -2.48 6.22
C ASN A 245 -1.85 -2.75 7.73
N GLY A 246 -0.86 -2.27 8.46
CA GLY A 246 -0.78 -2.35 9.90
C GLY A 246 -0.30 -1.05 10.52
N PHE A 247 -0.86 -0.66 11.67
CA PHE A 247 -0.33 0.44 12.46
C PHE A 247 0.42 -0.13 13.66
N ILE A 248 1.71 0.16 13.74
CA ILE A 248 2.61 -0.47 14.71
C ILE A 248 2.82 0.47 15.90
N ILE A 249 2.52 -0.04 17.09
CA ILE A 249 2.81 0.64 18.36
C ILE A 249 3.66 -0.32 19.21
N ALA A 250 4.99 -0.26 19.04
CA ALA A 250 5.93 -1.06 19.78
C ALA A 250 6.44 -0.28 20.98
N ARG A 251 6.33 -0.85 22.18
CA ARG A 251 6.83 -0.25 23.44
C ARG A 251 7.48 -1.34 24.29
N ASP A 252 8.21 -0.93 25.32
CA ASP A 252 8.89 -1.86 26.22
C ASP A 252 7.90 -2.72 27.04
N THR A 253 6.69 -2.20 27.24
CA THR A 253 5.60 -2.94 27.91
C THR A 253 4.32 -2.86 27.11
N GLU A 254 3.50 -3.92 27.19
CA GLU A 254 2.16 -3.94 26.57
C GLU A 254 1.28 -2.81 27.12
N LYS A 255 1.41 -2.50 28.40
CA LYS A 255 0.65 -1.41 29.03
C LYS A 255 0.95 -0.07 28.35
N GLU A 256 2.20 0.27 28.13
CA GLU A 256 2.59 1.52 27.45
C GLU A 256 2.07 1.57 26.01
N ALA A 257 2.16 0.45 25.29
CA ALA A 257 1.63 0.36 23.93
C ALA A 257 0.11 0.58 23.89
N ARG A 258 -0.63 -0.03 24.81
CA ARG A 258 -2.08 0.12 24.93
C ARG A 258 -2.48 1.52 25.41
N ASP A 259 -1.70 2.13 26.30
CA ASP A 259 -1.92 3.51 26.74
C ASP A 259 -1.72 4.49 25.58
N THR A 260 -0.71 4.28 24.74
CA THR A 260 -0.48 5.08 23.51
C THR A 260 -1.68 4.97 22.55
N LEU A 261 -2.19 3.76 22.30
CA LEU A 261 -3.38 3.58 21.44
C LEU A 261 -4.59 4.34 22.04
N ARG A 262 -4.80 4.21 23.33
CA ARG A 262 -5.89 4.89 24.02
C ARG A 262 -5.78 6.41 23.89
N GLU A 263 -4.59 6.97 24.07
CA GLU A 263 -4.35 8.40 23.91
C GLU A 263 -4.61 8.88 22.48
N ILE A 264 -4.19 8.10 21.46
CA ILE A 264 -4.48 8.40 20.04
C ILE A 264 -6.00 8.53 19.84
N VAL A 265 -6.78 7.58 20.35
CA VAL A 265 -8.24 7.53 20.17
C VAL A 265 -8.95 8.60 21.01
N GLU A 266 -8.54 8.84 22.25
CA GLU A 266 -9.10 9.88 23.13
C GLU A 266 -8.91 11.28 22.55
N LYS A 267 -7.77 11.53 21.91
CA LYS A 267 -7.43 12.79 21.23
C LYS A 267 -7.88 12.84 19.77
N ALA A 268 -8.69 11.89 19.31
CA ALA A 268 -9.15 11.87 17.93
C ALA A 268 -9.83 13.20 17.53
N ASN A 269 -9.47 13.72 16.35
CA ASN A 269 -10.12 14.87 15.74
C ASN A 269 -11.49 14.44 15.20
N LYS A 270 -12.51 14.48 16.05
CA LYS A 270 -13.85 13.97 15.74
C LYS A 270 -14.44 14.56 14.47
N PRO A 271 -14.40 15.88 14.21
CA PRO A 271 -14.90 16.44 12.95
C PRO A 271 -14.23 15.86 11.71
N ALA A 272 -12.90 15.69 11.73
CA ALA A 272 -12.15 15.13 10.62
C ALA A 272 -12.44 13.65 10.40
N VAL A 273 -12.54 12.84 11.47
CA VAL A 273 -12.92 11.42 11.41
C VAL A 273 -14.34 11.25 10.84
N GLU A 274 -15.32 12.05 11.30
CA GLU A 274 -16.70 11.98 10.79
C GLU A 274 -16.81 12.49 9.34
N GLY A 275 -16.01 13.48 8.95
CA GLY A 275 -15.88 13.93 7.56
C GLY A 275 -15.39 12.79 6.65
N PHE A 276 -14.31 12.13 7.04
CA PHE A 276 -13.78 10.95 6.36
C PHE A 276 -14.84 9.84 6.27
N ARG A 277 -15.48 9.50 7.40
CA ARG A 277 -16.55 8.49 7.45
C ARG A 277 -17.69 8.79 6.46
N SER A 278 -18.07 10.06 6.36
CA SER A 278 -19.14 10.49 5.44
C SER A 278 -18.71 10.30 3.97
N ALA A 279 -17.49 10.67 3.62
CA ALA A 279 -16.95 10.50 2.26
C ALA A 279 -16.85 9.03 1.85
N VAL A 280 -16.36 8.17 2.75
CA VAL A 280 -16.25 6.72 2.49
C VAL A 280 -17.62 6.08 2.31
N ARG A 281 -18.61 6.47 3.13
CA ARG A 281 -19.99 6.01 2.97
C ARG A 281 -20.58 6.44 1.63
N GLN A 282 -20.32 7.68 1.21
CA GLN A 282 -20.77 8.17 -0.08
C GLN A 282 -20.14 7.38 -1.23
N ALA A 283 -18.84 7.09 -1.15
CA ALA A 283 -18.12 6.32 -2.16
C ALA A 283 -18.56 4.84 -2.22
N GLY A 284 -18.93 4.26 -1.06
CA GLY A 284 -19.35 2.87 -0.92
C GLY A 284 -20.86 2.65 -1.12
N SER A 285 -21.68 3.70 -1.13
CA SER A 285 -23.15 3.57 -1.25
C SER A 285 -23.61 2.93 -2.57
N SER A 286 -22.78 2.94 -3.59
CA SER A 286 -23.02 2.34 -4.90
C SER A 286 -22.47 0.90 -5.05
N THR A 287 -21.88 0.30 -3.99
CA THR A 287 -21.44 -1.10 -4.04
C THR A 287 -22.64 -2.04 -3.93
N GLY A 288 -22.82 -2.90 -4.93
CA GLY A 288 -23.92 -3.87 -4.95
C GLY A 288 -23.86 -4.90 -3.81
N ASP A 289 -22.66 -5.22 -3.35
CA ASP A 289 -22.36 -6.21 -2.31
C ASP A 289 -22.21 -5.63 -0.89
N LYS A 290 -22.27 -4.30 -0.73
CA LYS A 290 -22.04 -3.56 0.53
C LYS A 290 -20.71 -3.87 1.23
N LYS A 291 -19.75 -4.47 0.53
CA LYS A 291 -18.40 -4.79 1.00
C LYS A 291 -17.39 -3.67 0.73
N GLY A 292 -17.81 -2.41 0.81
CA GLY A 292 -16.92 -1.25 0.65
C GLY A 292 -15.73 -1.29 1.60
N MET A 293 -14.63 -0.59 1.26
CA MET A 293 -13.34 -0.68 1.93
C MET A 293 -13.40 -0.47 3.46
N TRP A 294 -14.33 0.30 3.97
CA TRP A 294 -14.50 0.61 5.41
C TRP A 294 -15.91 0.26 5.92
N ALA A 295 -16.60 -0.70 5.30
CA ALA A 295 -18.00 -0.99 5.60
C ALA A 295 -18.22 -1.37 7.08
N ASP A 296 -17.27 -2.10 7.67
CA ASP A 296 -17.33 -2.62 9.04
C ASP A 296 -16.41 -1.87 10.01
N SER A 297 -15.90 -0.67 9.63
CA SER A 297 -14.99 0.09 10.47
C SER A 297 -15.76 0.88 11.54
N THR A 298 -15.32 0.76 12.79
CA THR A 298 -15.79 1.56 13.92
C THR A 298 -15.24 2.98 13.84
N PHE A 299 -15.66 3.85 14.77
CA PHE A 299 -15.06 5.18 14.90
C PHE A 299 -13.56 5.09 15.21
N GLU A 300 -13.18 4.21 16.12
CA GLU A 300 -11.79 4.01 16.55
C GLU A 300 -10.92 3.51 15.39
N ASP A 301 -11.43 2.57 14.58
CA ASP A 301 -10.73 2.09 13.40
C ASP A 301 -10.46 3.21 12.40
N LEU A 302 -11.40 4.14 12.24
CA LEU A 302 -11.29 5.25 11.28
C LEU A 302 -10.36 6.38 11.76
N VAL A 303 -9.91 6.38 13.00
CA VAL A 303 -8.85 7.29 13.46
C VAL A 303 -7.55 7.01 12.70
N GLN A 304 -7.34 5.77 12.28
CA GLN A 304 -6.28 5.38 11.33
C GLN A 304 -6.94 4.97 10.00
N TYR A 305 -6.71 5.73 8.94
CA TYR A 305 -7.43 5.66 7.66
C TYR A 305 -7.54 4.27 6.99
N ASN A 306 -6.66 3.34 7.29
CA ASN A 306 -6.60 2.03 6.63
C ASN A 306 -6.82 0.86 7.60
N ASP A 307 -7.59 1.09 8.66
CA ASP A 307 -7.95 0.08 9.68
C ASP A 307 -6.73 -0.60 10.35
N GLY A 308 -5.59 0.07 10.37
CA GLY A 308 -4.32 -0.53 10.84
C GLY A 308 -4.37 -1.06 12.27
N PHE A 309 -5.23 -0.47 13.14
CA PHE A 309 -5.40 -0.94 14.52
C PHE A 309 -6.03 -2.33 14.63
N LYS A 310 -6.82 -2.76 13.64
CA LYS A 310 -7.42 -4.11 13.61
C LYS A 310 -6.38 -5.24 13.59
N THR A 311 -5.19 -4.96 13.07
CA THR A 311 -4.10 -5.95 13.05
C THR A 311 -3.53 -6.26 14.43
N GLN A 312 -3.81 -5.42 15.42
CA GLN A 312 -3.27 -5.54 16.77
C GLN A 312 -1.72 -5.62 16.82
N LEU A 313 -1.01 -5.01 15.85
CA LEU A 313 0.46 -4.88 15.91
C LEU A 313 0.85 -3.85 16.98
N ILE A 314 0.36 -4.07 18.20
CA ILE A 314 0.41 -3.18 19.36
C ILE A 314 0.82 -3.99 20.57
N GLY A 315 1.98 -3.67 21.17
CA GLY A 315 2.52 -4.43 22.30
C GLY A 315 4.03 -4.33 22.42
N THR A 316 4.63 -5.37 23.05
CA THR A 316 6.10 -5.50 23.10
C THR A 316 6.64 -5.97 21.75
N PRO A 317 7.96 -5.80 21.50
CA PRO A 317 8.60 -6.33 20.30
C PRO A 317 8.29 -7.82 20.03
N GLU A 318 8.33 -8.65 21.06
CA GLU A 318 8.03 -10.09 20.95
C GLU A 318 6.58 -10.35 20.55
N GLN A 319 5.63 -9.64 21.18
CA GLN A 319 4.21 -9.78 20.84
C GLN A 319 3.93 -9.39 19.40
N ILE A 320 4.54 -8.30 18.92
CA ILE A 320 4.38 -7.82 17.56
C ILE A 320 5.02 -8.81 16.58
N ALA A 321 6.24 -9.29 16.86
CA ALA A 321 6.93 -10.24 16.01
C ALA A 321 6.12 -11.54 15.83
N HIS A 322 5.59 -12.11 16.91
CA HIS A 322 4.73 -13.31 16.83
C HIS A 322 3.47 -13.06 15.99
N ARG A 323 2.84 -11.87 16.08
CA ARG A 323 1.68 -11.53 15.27
C ARG A 323 2.03 -11.40 13.80
N ILE A 324 3.16 -10.79 13.47
CA ILE A 324 3.64 -10.67 12.08
C ILE A 324 3.85 -12.07 11.47
N VAL A 325 4.53 -12.97 12.18
CA VAL A 325 4.75 -14.35 11.72
C VAL A 325 3.43 -15.10 11.57
N GLU A 326 2.47 -14.88 12.47
CA GLU A 326 1.14 -15.48 12.32
C GLU A 326 0.38 -14.95 11.09
N TYR A 327 0.50 -13.65 10.74
CA TYR A 327 -0.01 -13.13 9.46
C TYR A 327 0.71 -13.78 8.27
N ARG A 328 2.02 -13.99 8.36
CA ARG A 328 2.79 -14.68 7.32
C ARG A 328 2.28 -16.11 7.08
N ARG A 329 2.04 -16.88 8.14
CA ARG A 329 1.46 -18.25 8.07
C ARG A 329 0.12 -18.28 7.33
N ARG A 330 -0.67 -17.21 7.42
CA ARG A 330 -1.95 -17.07 6.72
C ARG A 330 -1.79 -16.62 5.28
N GLY A 331 -0.58 -16.31 4.84
CA GLY A 331 -0.26 -15.96 3.47
C GLY A 331 -0.13 -14.46 3.19
N VAL A 332 0.08 -13.65 4.22
CA VAL A 332 0.50 -12.25 4.06
C VAL A 332 1.98 -12.22 3.72
N ASP A 333 2.34 -11.57 2.62
CA ASP A 333 3.71 -11.48 2.13
C ASP A 333 4.41 -10.19 2.56
N LEU A 334 3.64 -9.12 2.81
CA LEU A 334 4.15 -7.80 3.14
C LEU A 334 3.31 -7.13 4.22
N ILE A 335 3.98 -6.52 5.21
CA ILE A 335 3.36 -5.59 6.16
C ILE A 335 3.66 -4.16 5.71
N LEU A 336 2.61 -3.40 5.39
CA LEU A 336 2.68 -1.96 5.13
C LEU A 336 2.48 -1.22 6.45
N ALA A 337 3.57 -0.77 7.04
CA ALA A 337 3.61 -0.23 8.38
C ALA A 337 3.30 1.27 8.43
N GLY A 338 2.40 1.65 9.32
CA GLY A 338 2.21 3.01 9.79
C GLY A 338 2.75 3.17 11.21
N PHE A 339 3.22 4.36 11.53
CA PHE A 339 3.80 4.71 12.84
C PHE A 339 3.27 6.05 13.32
N LEU A 340 3.31 6.29 14.63
CA LEU A 340 2.97 7.57 15.22
C LEU A 340 4.13 8.59 15.06
N HIS A 341 5.34 8.15 15.36
CA HIS A 341 6.58 8.92 15.25
C HIS A 341 7.55 8.19 14.32
N PHE A 342 7.42 8.44 13.01
CA PHE A 342 8.05 7.60 12.00
C PHE A 342 9.56 7.40 12.18
N GLN A 343 10.33 8.48 12.36
CA GLN A 343 11.79 8.38 12.40
C GLN A 343 12.27 7.47 13.53
N GLU A 344 11.78 7.70 14.73
CA GLU A 344 12.19 6.95 15.93
C GLU A 344 11.62 5.52 15.92
N GLU A 345 10.36 5.36 15.47
CA GLU A 345 9.67 4.07 15.55
C GLU A 345 10.10 3.11 14.43
N VAL A 346 10.51 3.62 13.26
CA VAL A 346 11.15 2.82 12.20
C VAL A 346 12.49 2.26 12.70
N GLU A 347 13.32 3.09 13.35
CA GLU A 347 14.57 2.61 13.96
C GLU A 347 14.31 1.60 15.08
N TYR A 348 13.35 1.89 15.96
CA TYR A 348 12.99 0.99 17.05
C TYR A 348 12.52 -0.37 16.53
N PHE A 349 11.68 -0.36 15.50
CA PHE A 349 11.20 -1.58 14.83
C PHE A 349 12.36 -2.39 14.25
N GLY A 350 13.24 -1.75 13.48
CA GLY A 350 14.38 -2.41 12.86
C GLY A 350 15.36 -3.02 13.87
N ARG A 351 15.52 -2.39 15.03
CA ARG A 351 16.44 -2.88 16.09
C ARG A 351 15.82 -3.94 16.99
N ASN A 352 14.54 -3.82 17.33
CA ASN A 352 13.93 -4.60 18.41
C ASN A 352 12.89 -5.62 17.92
N VAL A 353 12.15 -5.35 16.83
CA VAL A 353 11.09 -6.23 16.33
C VAL A 353 11.60 -7.11 15.19
N LEU A 354 12.20 -6.51 14.17
CA LEU A 354 12.63 -7.21 12.96
C LEU A 354 13.57 -8.40 13.23
N PRO A 355 14.58 -8.32 14.11
CA PRO A 355 15.43 -9.48 14.40
C PRO A 355 14.66 -10.68 14.96
N ILE A 356 13.66 -10.42 15.81
CA ILE A 356 12.80 -11.46 16.38
C ILE A 356 11.94 -12.10 15.29
N VAL A 357 11.36 -11.30 14.38
CA VAL A 357 10.62 -11.82 13.22
C VAL A 357 11.51 -12.77 12.41
N ARG A 358 12.74 -12.33 12.07
CA ARG A 358 13.68 -13.13 11.28
C ARG A 358 14.11 -14.42 11.98
N GLU A 359 14.26 -14.38 13.29
CA GLU A 359 14.55 -15.59 14.08
C GLU A 359 13.40 -16.58 14.05
N LEU A 360 12.16 -16.11 14.27
CA LEU A 360 10.97 -16.96 14.23
C LEU A 360 10.76 -17.59 12.85
N GLU A 361 10.88 -16.80 11.77
CA GLU A 361 10.80 -17.29 10.40
C GLU A 361 11.87 -18.36 10.10
N ALA A 362 13.10 -18.15 10.57
CA ALA A 362 14.18 -19.12 10.42
C ALA A 362 13.97 -20.39 11.22
N GLN A 363 13.29 -20.35 12.37
CA GLN A 363 12.92 -21.52 13.15
C GLN A 363 11.87 -22.35 12.40
N GLU A 364 10.82 -21.70 11.86
CA GLU A 364 9.79 -22.39 11.06
C GLU A 364 10.35 -23.08 9.82
N ALA A 365 11.27 -22.42 9.11
CA ALA A 365 11.91 -23.00 7.92
C ALA A 365 12.75 -24.26 8.24
N ARG A 366 13.14 -24.48 9.51
CA ARG A 366 13.91 -25.65 9.96
C ARG A 366 13.03 -26.81 10.46
N GLU A 367 11.78 -26.51 10.84
CA GLU A 367 10.84 -27.55 11.24
C GLU A 367 10.35 -28.29 9.99
N PRO A 368 10.60 -29.62 9.85
CA PRO A 368 10.07 -30.34 8.70
C PRO A 368 8.54 -30.25 8.75
N VAL A 369 7.93 -29.86 7.63
CA VAL A 369 6.48 -29.98 7.45
C VAL A 369 6.10 -31.41 7.79
N GLY A 370 5.46 -31.61 8.96
CA GLY A 370 5.02 -32.91 9.40
C GLY A 370 4.12 -33.54 8.34
N VAL A 371 4.55 -34.68 7.84
CA VAL A 371 3.85 -35.52 6.87
C VAL A 371 2.57 -36.11 7.53
#